data_6999b2432c26adba53a585b96a94ddbc
#
_entry.id   6999b2432c26adba53a585b96a94ddbc
#
_cell.length_a   1.000
_cell.length_b   1.000
_cell.length_c   1.000
_cell.angle_alpha   90.00
_cell.angle_beta   90.00
_cell.angle_gamma   90.00
#
_symmetry.space_group_name_H-M   'P 1'
#
loop_
_entity.id
_entity.type
_entity.pdbx_description
1 polymer ?
#
loop_
_entity_poly.entity_id
_entity_poly.type
_entity_poly.pdbx_seq_one_letter_code
_entity_poly.pdbx_strand_id
1 'polypeptide(L)'
;MNIAHILPNEKKEISNFFYDVFFQSEGKQEGLTLQELTLQLTDQIQDPSILGIKAHSNSEILGSLFLTQLQFQEGIQAYLLAPVGVHPNHQGKKIGTQLIEYAVQYLKSQDIPFLMTYGDPKYYSRFGFQWVKHAKHSVPPSSLAARGLALERNFI
;
A
#
# COMPACT_ATOMS: atom_id res chain seq x y z
N MET A 1 -12.22 -5.71 -14.94
CA MET A 1 -11.38 -5.62 -13.73
C MET A 1 -12.24 -5.18 -12.56
N ASN A 2 -12.11 -5.84 -11.45
CA ASN A 2 -12.81 -5.51 -10.21
C ASN A 2 -11.82 -5.15 -9.12
N ILE A 3 -12.21 -4.24 -8.23
CA ILE A 3 -11.44 -3.89 -7.04
C ILE A 3 -12.22 -4.36 -5.82
N ALA A 4 -11.54 -5.06 -4.92
CA ALA A 4 -12.15 -5.65 -3.73
C ALA A 4 -11.19 -5.64 -2.56
N HIS A 5 -11.72 -5.77 -1.35
CA HIS A 5 -10.90 -5.96 -0.16
C HIS A 5 -10.37 -7.39 -0.11
N ILE A 6 -9.14 -7.52 0.39
CA ILE A 6 -8.50 -8.82 0.57
C ILE A 6 -9.13 -9.53 1.76
N LEU A 7 -9.41 -10.82 1.60
CA LEU A 7 -9.97 -11.67 2.65
C LEU A 7 -8.87 -12.51 3.30
N PRO A 8 -9.05 -12.92 4.57
CA PRO A 8 -8.02 -13.71 5.28
C PRO A 8 -7.61 -15.00 4.58
N ASN A 9 -8.54 -15.65 3.87
CA ASN A 9 -8.24 -16.90 3.16
C ASN A 9 -7.44 -16.71 1.87
N GLU A 10 -7.14 -15.46 1.50
CA GLU A 10 -6.36 -15.16 0.30
C GLU A 10 -4.88 -14.94 0.60
N LYS A 11 -4.45 -15.23 1.81
CA LYS A 11 -3.09 -14.96 2.29
C LYS A 11 -2.00 -15.52 1.36
N LYS A 12 -2.12 -16.79 0.99
CA LYS A 12 -1.12 -17.45 0.16
C LYS A 12 -1.04 -16.81 -1.24
N GLU A 13 -2.18 -16.56 -1.83
CA GLU A 13 -2.26 -15.98 -3.17
C GLU A 13 -1.68 -14.57 -3.21
N ILE A 14 -2.04 -13.74 -2.23
CA ILE A 14 -1.56 -12.36 -2.15
C ILE A 14 -0.06 -12.31 -1.88
N SER A 15 0.44 -13.13 -0.95
CA SER A 15 1.87 -13.12 -0.64
C SER A 15 2.72 -13.60 -1.82
N ASN A 16 2.25 -14.60 -2.55
CA ASN A 16 2.92 -15.05 -3.76
C ASN A 16 2.91 -13.99 -4.85
N PHE A 17 1.81 -13.25 -4.97
CA PHE A 17 1.73 -12.13 -5.91
C PHE A 17 2.81 -11.08 -5.61
N PHE A 18 2.96 -10.67 -4.37
CA PHE A 18 3.98 -9.68 -4.00
C PHE A 18 5.39 -10.23 -4.16
N TYR A 19 5.60 -11.53 -3.89
CA TYR A 19 6.88 -12.16 -4.18
C TYR A 19 7.23 -12.01 -5.65
N ASP A 20 6.33 -12.40 -6.54
CA ASP A 20 6.58 -12.39 -7.97
C ASP A 20 6.86 -10.99 -8.50
N VAL A 21 6.07 -10.01 -8.08
CA VAL A 21 6.22 -8.63 -8.52
C VAL A 21 7.59 -8.08 -8.11
N PHE A 22 7.96 -8.24 -6.86
CA PHE A 22 9.20 -7.67 -6.35
C PHE A 22 10.42 -8.50 -6.71
N PHE A 23 10.27 -9.81 -6.91
CA PHE A 23 11.33 -10.63 -7.47
C PHE A 23 11.74 -10.12 -8.86
N GLN A 24 10.77 -9.84 -9.71
CA GLN A 24 11.05 -9.41 -11.08
C GLN A 24 11.65 -8.01 -11.13
N SER A 25 11.25 -7.12 -10.24
CA SER A 25 11.73 -5.75 -10.25
C SER A 25 13.02 -5.53 -9.47
N GLU A 26 13.23 -6.28 -8.36
CA GLU A 26 14.31 -6.01 -7.42
C GLU A 26 15.09 -7.25 -6.98
N GLY A 27 14.72 -8.44 -7.44
CA GLY A 27 15.45 -9.67 -7.16
C GLY A 27 14.88 -10.49 -6.00
N LYS A 28 15.54 -11.64 -5.76
CA LYS A 28 15.03 -12.67 -4.85
C LYS A 28 14.89 -12.20 -3.41
N GLN A 29 15.88 -11.46 -2.91
CA GLN A 29 15.87 -11.02 -1.51
C GLN A 29 14.68 -10.12 -1.24
N GLU A 30 14.40 -9.19 -2.12
CA GLU A 30 13.26 -8.29 -1.98
C GLU A 30 11.95 -9.05 -2.15
N GLY A 31 11.89 -9.99 -3.09
CA GLY A 31 10.71 -10.84 -3.26
C GLY A 31 10.36 -11.59 -1.97
N LEU A 32 11.37 -12.17 -1.30
CA LEU A 32 11.16 -12.86 -0.02
C LEU A 32 10.72 -11.91 1.08
N THR A 33 11.30 -10.71 1.12
CA THR A 33 10.93 -9.70 2.11
C THR A 33 9.47 -9.29 1.96
N LEU A 34 9.02 -9.04 0.75
CA LEU A 34 7.64 -8.64 0.49
C LEU A 34 6.66 -9.80 0.70
N GLN A 35 7.08 -11.03 0.39
CA GLN A 35 6.26 -12.21 0.68
C GLN A 35 5.99 -12.33 2.17
N GLU A 36 7.03 -12.24 3.00
CA GLU A 36 6.91 -12.35 4.45
C GLU A 36 6.07 -11.21 5.02
N LEU A 37 6.33 -9.98 4.57
CA LEU A 37 5.57 -8.82 5.03
C LEU A 37 4.07 -8.98 4.73
N THR A 38 3.73 -9.39 3.52
CA THR A 38 2.32 -9.50 3.12
C THR A 38 1.62 -10.71 3.74
N LEU A 39 2.38 -11.77 4.06
CA LEU A 39 1.84 -12.86 4.89
C LEU A 39 1.40 -12.34 6.26
N GLN A 40 2.27 -11.57 6.92
CA GLN A 40 1.98 -11.01 8.24
C GLN A 40 0.81 -10.02 8.18
N LEU A 41 0.79 -9.16 7.17
CA LEU A 41 -0.30 -8.19 7.01
C LEU A 41 -1.65 -8.89 6.80
N THR A 42 -1.69 -9.92 5.96
CA THR A 42 -2.92 -10.64 5.70
C THR A 42 -3.39 -11.44 6.92
N ASP A 43 -2.47 -11.97 7.72
CA ASP A 43 -2.82 -12.61 9.00
C ASP A 43 -3.53 -11.64 9.95
N GLN A 44 -3.26 -10.35 9.86
CA GLN A 44 -3.80 -9.33 10.74
C GLN A 44 -4.97 -8.55 10.10
N ILE A 45 -5.44 -8.99 8.93
CA ILE A 45 -6.38 -8.19 8.15
C ILE A 45 -7.77 -8.07 8.79
N GLN A 46 -8.09 -8.90 9.78
CA GLN A 46 -9.32 -8.77 10.57
C GLN A 46 -9.24 -7.64 11.58
N ASP A 47 -8.04 -7.19 11.91
CA ASP A 47 -7.82 -5.99 12.71
C ASP A 47 -8.19 -4.77 11.85
N PRO A 48 -9.10 -3.89 12.31
CA PRO A 48 -9.51 -2.73 11.50
C PRO A 48 -8.37 -1.75 11.21
N SER A 49 -7.21 -1.90 11.85
CA SER A 49 -6.05 -1.07 11.55
C SER A 49 -5.33 -1.47 10.26
N ILE A 50 -5.67 -2.61 9.66
CA ILE A 50 -5.02 -3.10 8.46
C ILE A 50 -6.06 -3.44 7.40
N LEU A 51 -5.87 -2.87 6.21
CA LEU A 51 -6.74 -3.08 5.06
C LEU A 51 -5.89 -3.54 3.89
N GLY A 52 -6.37 -4.53 3.17
CA GLY A 52 -5.78 -4.94 1.91
C GLY A 52 -6.78 -4.74 0.79
N ILE A 53 -6.29 -4.27 -0.35
CA ILE A 53 -7.11 -4.01 -1.54
C ILE A 53 -6.44 -4.68 -2.73
N LYS A 54 -7.23 -5.34 -3.55
CA LYS A 54 -6.74 -6.00 -4.75
C LYS A 54 -7.55 -5.59 -5.96
N ALA A 55 -6.88 -5.50 -7.11
CA ALA A 55 -7.51 -5.45 -8.42
C ALA A 55 -7.37 -6.82 -9.05
N HIS A 56 -8.48 -7.38 -9.51
CA HIS A 56 -8.47 -8.72 -10.09
C HIS A 56 -9.36 -8.80 -11.31
N SER A 57 -9.05 -9.75 -12.18
CA SER A 57 -9.85 -10.08 -13.34
C SER A 57 -9.93 -11.61 -13.41
N ASN A 58 -11.15 -12.15 -13.42
CA ASN A 58 -11.37 -13.58 -13.24
C ASN A 58 -10.72 -14.03 -11.93
N SER A 59 -9.79 -14.98 -11.97
CA SER A 59 -9.07 -15.45 -10.77
C SER A 59 -7.65 -14.89 -10.67
N GLU A 60 -7.28 -13.96 -11.56
CA GLU A 60 -5.93 -13.40 -11.58
C GLU A 60 -5.86 -12.08 -10.81
N ILE A 61 -4.85 -11.94 -9.94
CA ILE A 61 -4.55 -10.68 -9.27
C ILE A 61 -3.69 -9.84 -10.21
N LEU A 62 -4.18 -8.65 -10.52
CA LEU A 62 -3.50 -7.70 -11.40
C LEU A 62 -2.64 -6.70 -10.64
N GLY A 63 -3.10 -6.33 -9.46
CA GLY A 63 -2.41 -5.40 -8.57
C GLY A 63 -2.98 -5.47 -7.18
N SER A 64 -2.22 -4.96 -6.21
CA SER A 64 -2.66 -4.96 -4.82
C SER A 64 -1.91 -3.91 -4.01
N LEU A 65 -2.52 -3.48 -2.90
CA LEU A 65 -1.88 -2.60 -1.93
C LEU A 65 -2.41 -2.89 -0.53
N PHE A 66 -1.67 -2.43 0.46
CA PHE A 66 -2.09 -2.47 1.86
C PHE A 66 -2.10 -1.07 2.46
N LEU A 67 -3.01 -0.89 3.40
CA LEU A 67 -3.14 0.31 4.22
C LEU A 67 -3.01 -0.12 5.68
N THR A 68 -2.07 0.50 6.39
CA THR A 68 -1.83 0.19 7.81
C THR A 68 -2.00 1.47 8.62
N GLN A 69 -2.82 1.40 9.68
CA GLN A 69 -3.02 2.53 10.56
C GLN A 69 -1.74 2.89 11.29
N LEU A 70 -1.42 4.18 11.30
CA LEU A 70 -0.31 4.73 12.04
C LEU A 70 -0.81 5.32 13.35
N GLN A 71 -0.07 5.06 14.44
CA GLN A 71 -0.39 5.56 15.76
C GLN A 71 0.48 6.78 16.06
N PHE A 72 -0.16 7.91 16.35
CA PHE A 72 0.53 9.14 16.74
C PHE A 72 0.08 9.55 18.13
N GLN A 73 0.99 10.20 18.89
CA GLN A 73 0.74 10.59 20.27
C GLN A 73 -0.38 11.63 20.41
N GLU A 74 -0.57 12.44 19.38
CA GLU A 74 -1.55 13.54 19.39
C GLU A 74 -2.97 13.10 19.00
N GLY A 75 -3.23 11.79 18.90
CA GLY A 75 -4.54 11.29 18.50
C GLY A 75 -4.88 11.48 17.04
N ILE A 76 -3.90 11.83 16.22
CA ILE A 76 -4.09 12.00 14.77
C ILE A 76 -4.26 10.64 14.14
N GLN A 77 -5.30 10.49 13.30
CA GLN A 77 -5.54 9.28 12.54
C GLN A 77 -4.86 9.40 11.17
N ALA A 78 -4.02 8.42 10.86
CA ALA A 78 -3.36 8.34 9.57
C ALA A 78 -3.18 6.89 9.15
N TYR A 79 -3.00 6.65 7.86
CA TYR A 79 -2.67 5.34 7.31
C TYR A 79 -1.42 5.42 6.47
N LEU A 80 -0.68 4.31 6.44
CA LEU A 80 0.45 4.11 5.54
C LEU A 80 -0.02 3.27 4.35
N LEU A 81 0.19 3.77 3.15
CA LEU A 81 -0.07 3.06 1.90
C LEU A 81 1.25 2.40 1.47
N ALA A 82 1.39 1.13 1.76
CA ALA A 82 2.55 0.30 1.41
C ALA A 82 2.30 -1.15 1.87
N PRO A 83 2.76 -2.15 1.13
CA PRO A 83 3.34 -2.04 -0.20
C PRO A 83 2.28 -1.87 -1.30
N VAL A 84 2.72 -1.46 -2.49
CA VAL A 84 1.90 -1.41 -3.70
C VAL A 84 2.61 -2.22 -4.78
N GLY A 85 1.87 -3.09 -5.44
CA GLY A 85 2.42 -3.88 -6.53
C GLY A 85 1.43 -3.99 -7.69
N VAL A 86 1.96 -3.96 -8.91
CA VAL A 86 1.21 -4.24 -10.13
C VAL A 86 1.95 -5.32 -10.89
N HIS A 87 1.21 -6.34 -11.34
CA HIS A 87 1.81 -7.44 -12.08
C HIS A 87 2.56 -6.90 -13.31
N PRO A 88 3.80 -7.36 -13.57
CA PRO A 88 4.61 -6.83 -14.66
C PRO A 88 3.91 -6.84 -16.03
N ASN A 89 3.10 -7.86 -16.30
CA ASN A 89 2.36 -7.97 -17.55
C ASN A 89 1.22 -6.97 -17.68
N HIS A 90 0.87 -6.29 -16.60
CA HIS A 90 -0.27 -5.37 -16.54
C HIS A 90 0.13 -3.95 -16.20
N GLN A 91 1.43 -3.66 -16.14
CA GLN A 91 1.92 -2.29 -15.94
C GLN A 91 1.60 -1.43 -17.16
N GLY A 92 1.39 -0.15 -16.93
CA GLY A 92 1.01 0.78 -17.99
C GLY A 92 -0.47 0.80 -18.32
N LYS A 93 -1.29 0.01 -17.62
CA LYS A 93 -2.75 -0.07 -17.83
C LYS A 93 -3.55 0.68 -16.77
N LYS A 94 -2.89 1.56 -16.00
CA LYS A 94 -3.48 2.38 -14.96
C LYS A 94 -4.08 1.60 -13.78
N ILE A 95 -3.65 0.37 -13.56
CA ILE A 95 -4.15 -0.46 -12.46
C ILE A 95 -3.70 0.12 -11.13
N GLY A 96 -2.43 0.49 -11.00
CA GLY A 96 -1.92 1.15 -9.80
C GLY A 96 -2.65 2.45 -9.49
N THR A 97 -2.92 3.25 -10.52
CA THR A 97 -3.69 4.48 -10.40
C THR A 97 -5.07 4.22 -9.82
N GLN A 98 -5.79 3.24 -10.35
CA GLN A 98 -7.14 2.91 -9.90
C GLN A 98 -7.14 2.38 -8.46
N LEU A 99 -6.14 1.57 -8.10
CA LEU A 99 -5.99 1.06 -6.73
C LEU A 99 -5.77 2.20 -5.73
N ILE A 100 -4.85 3.11 -6.05
CA ILE A 100 -4.53 4.23 -5.16
C ILE A 100 -5.72 5.18 -5.04
N GLU A 101 -6.40 5.47 -6.14
CA GLU A 101 -7.60 6.30 -6.12
C GLU A 101 -8.71 5.66 -5.28
N TYR A 102 -8.89 4.36 -5.38
CA TYR A 102 -9.86 3.63 -4.55
C TYR A 102 -9.50 3.76 -3.07
N ALA A 103 -8.22 3.56 -2.73
CA ALA A 103 -7.76 3.69 -1.34
C ALA A 103 -7.99 5.10 -0.80
N VAL A 104 -7.66 6.12 -1.59
CA VAL A 104 -7.87 7.53 -1.21
C VAL A 104 -9.35 7.81 -0.94
N GLN A 105 -10.23 7.38 -1.84
CA GLN A 105 -11.67 7.60 -1.68
C GLN A 105 -12.23 6.83 -0.49
N TYR A 106 -11.75 5.62 -0.26
CA TYR A 106 -12.16 4.83 0.91
C TYR A 106 -11.80 5.54 2.21
N LEU A 107 -10.55 6.00 2.34
CA LEU A 107 -10.11 6.68 3.56
C LEU A 107 -10.87 8.00 3.77
N LYS A 108 -11.15 8.75 2.71
CA LYS A 108 -11.99 9.94 2.81
C LYS A 108 -13.38 9.61 3.34
N SER A 109 -13.98 8.51 2.86
CA SER A 109 -15.30 8.08 3.33
C SER A 109 -15.32 7.68 4.80
N GLN A 110 -14.16 7.31 5.35
CA GLN A 110 -14.00 6.95 6.76
C GLN A 110 -13.51 8.12 7.62
N ASP A 111 -13.48 9.32 7.06
CA ASP A 111 -13.03 10.56 7.75
C ASP A 111 -11.59 10.47 8.28
N ILE A 112 -10.73 9.74 7.58
CA ILE A 112 -9.31 9.65 7.91
C ILE A 112 -8.60 10.88 7.33
N PRO A 113 -7.91 11.70 8.15
CA PRO A 113 -7.37 12.97 7.67
C PRO A 113 -6.06 12.85 6.89
N PHE A 114 -5.26 11.79 7.13
CA PHE A 114 -3.92 11.69 6.53
C PHE A 114 -3.65 10.33 5.94
N LEU A 115 -2.95 10.33 4.81
CA LEU A 115 -2.41 9.14 4.18
C LEU A 115 -0.94 9.41 3.87
N MET A 116 -0.08 8.46 4.25
CA MET A 116 1.36 8.55 4.02
C MET A 116 1.80 7.41 3.12
N THR A 117 2.87 7.62 2.39
CA THR A 117 3.47 6.58 1.56
C THR A 117 4.97 6.83 1.41
N TYR A 118 5.66 5.84 0.86
CA TYR A 118 7.06 5.92 0.45
C TYR A 118 7.13 5.67 -1.05
N GLY A 119 8.03 6.36 -1.74
CA GLY A 119 8.25 6.09 -3.14
C GLY A 119 8.62 7.33 -3.93
N ASP A 120 8.46 7.24 -5.25
CA ASP A 120 8.83 8.30 -6.17
C ASP A 120 7.84 9.47 -6.07
N PRO A 121 8.30 10.66 -5.66
CA PRO A 121 7.43 11.83 -5.57
C PRO A 121 6.75 12.18 -6.90
N LYS A 122 7.41 11.94 -8.02
CA LYS A 122 6.83 12.20 -9.35
C LYS A 122 5.60 11.36 -9.60
N TYR A 123 5.64 10.09 -9.16
CA TYR A 123 4.49 9.20 -9.30
C TYR A 123 3.36 9.61 -8.36
N TYR A 124 3.68 9.79 -7.08
CA TYR A 124 2.66 10.01 -6.05
C TYR A 124 2.10 11.43 -6.04
N SER A 125 2.84 12.42 -6.55
CA SER A 125 2.31 13.79 -6.63
C SER A 125 1.04 13.87 -7.47
N ARG A 126 0.85 12.97 -8.42
CA ARG A 126 -0.37 12.89 -9.24
C ARG A 126 -1.63 12.64 -8.41
N PHE A 127 -1.46 12.05 -7.23
CA PHE A 127 -2.56 11.75 -6.30
C PHE A 127 -2.67 12.78 -5.18
N GLY A 128 -1.92 13.89 -5.27
CA GLY A 128 -1.94 14.94 -4.26
C GLY A 128 -1.00 14.74 -3.08
N PHE A 129 -0.09 13.77 -3.16
CA PHE A 129 0.93 13.57 -2.13
C PHE A 129 1.99 14.66 -2.22
N GLN A 130 2.47 15.10 -1.06
CA GLN A 130 3.52 16.10 -0.92
C GLN A 130 4.61 15.56 0.00
N TRP A 131 5.82 16.08 -0.18
CA TRP A 131 6.94 15.78 0.69
C TRP A 131 6.65 16.15 2.14
N VAL A 132 7.06 15.29 3.06
CA VAL A 132 7.10 15.63 4.48
C VAL A 132 8.44 16.32 4.73
N LYS A 133 8.42 17.65 4.70
CA LYS A 133 9.66 18.45 4.89
C LYS A 133 10.12 18.46 6.35
N HIS A 134 9.20 18.27 7.28
CA HIS A 134 9.48 18.22 8.71
C HIS A 134 8.78 17.01 9.29
N ALA A 135 9.48 16.26 10.12
CA ALA A 135 8.92 15.13 10.83
C ALA A 135 7.92 15.62 11.88
N LYS A 136 6.77 16.12 11.41
CA LYS A 136 5.65 16.43 12.31
C LYS A 136 5.10 15.15 12.93
N HIS A 137 5.36 14.02 12.30
CA HIS A 137 4.87 12.72 12.71
C HIS A 137 6.01 11.71 12.58
N SER A 138 6.19 10.88 13.60
CA SER A 138 7.17 9.81 13.54
C SER A 138 6.62 8.70 12.61
N VAL A 139 7.38 8.43 11.55
CA VAL A 139 7.06 7.33 10.65
C VAL A 139 7.74 6.07 11.17
N PRO A 140 7.04 4.93 11.26
CA PRO A 140 7.67 3.69 11.73
C PRO A 140 8.87 3.33 10.85
N PRO A 141 9.98 2.89 11.44
CA PRO A 141 11.07 2.36 10.65
C PRO A 141 10.62 1.08 9.95
N SER A 142 10.63 1.12 8.63
CA SER A 142 10.44 -0.07 7.80
C SER A 142 11.55 -0.11 6.78
N SER A 143 11.78 -1.28 6.18
CA SER A 143 12.74 -1.40 5.09
C SER A 143 12.35 -0.48 3.92
N LEU A 144 11.08 -0.18 3.78
CA LEU A 144 10.57 0.76 2.77
C LEU A 144 10.89 2.20 3.14
N ALA A 145 10.86 2.54 4.46
CA ALA A 145 11.22 3.87 4.94
C ALA A 145 12.69 4.21 4.67
N ALA A 146 13.57 3.21 4.70
CA ALA A 146 14.99 3.41 4.46
C ALA A 146 15.31 3.74 2.99
N ARG A 147 14.39 3.51 2.08
CA ARG A 147 14.60 3.69 0.64
C ARG A 147 13.89 4.89 0.07
N GLY A 148 12.90 5.37 0.74
CA GLY A 148 11.98 6.32 0.16
C GLY A 148 11.83 7.57 0.95
N LEU A 149 11.35 8.53 0.22
CA LEU A 149 10.92 9.79 0.72
C LEU A 149 9.54 9.63 1.29
N ALA A 150 9.33 10.05 2.53
CA ALA A 150 8.01 10.07 3.12
C ALA A 150 7.16 11.11 2.42
N LEU A 151 5.99 10.70 1.96
CA LEU A 151 5.03 11.56 1.29
C LEU A 151 3.74 11.57 2.09
N GLU A 152 3.09 12.72 2.14
CA GLU A 152 1.87 12.92 2.90
C GLU A 152 0.77 13.46 2.00
N ARG A 153 -0.43 12.98 2.20
CA ARG A 153 -1.64 13.57 1.65
C ARG A 153 -2.57 13.96 2.78
N ASN A 154 -2.87 15.23 2.85
CA ASN A 154 -3.81 15.80 3.81
C ASN A 154 -5.18 15.93 3.14
N PHE A 155 -6.21 15.38 3.77
CA PHE A 155 -7.58 15.41 3.26
C PHE A 155 -8.44 16.51 3.90
N ILE A 156 -7.87 17.25 4.83
CA ILE A 156 -8.56 18.36 5.49
C ILE A 156 -8.32 19.67 4.76
#